data_1c601d87d48c4bba42a656fc18af5be4
#
_entry.id   1c601d87d48c4bba42a656fc18af5be4
#
_cell.length_a   1.000
_cell.length_b   1.000
_cell.length_c   1.000
_cell.angle_alpha   90.00
_cell.angle_beta   90.00
_cell.angle_gamma   90.00
#
_symmetry.space_group_name_H-M   'P 1'
#
loop_
_entity.id
_entity.type
_entity.pdbx_description
1 polymer ?
#
loop_
_entity_poly.entity_id
_entity_poly.type
_entity_poly.pdbx_seq_one_letter_code
_entity_poly.pdbx_strand_id
1 'polypeptide(L)'
;MDNDNYKIYTKDVLNLIFSNQDIDQLIPYLSKNVKAMGLYTEDVLKYNDIINHIKTYKSNHFTFYIDQFTCTVIYQNNSVCITEGVFYLNMEEYQTRTKYFYTIVFKDHQIELLHTSIGNTPKDLKEAPFILASCSFKLDEQLSI
;
A
#
# COMPACT_ATOMS: atom_id res chain seq x y z
N MET A 1 1.64 -14.45 -17.15
CA MET A 1 0.48 -13.63 -16.77
C MET A 1 0.43 -12.43 -17.69
N ASP A 2 -0.73 -12.11 -18.26
CA ASP A 2 -0.86 -10.96 -19.13
C ASP A 2 -1.14 -9.66 -18.34
N ASN A 3 -1.24 -8.54 -19.06
CA ASN A 3 -1.45 -7.24 -18.43
C ASN A 3 -2.73 -7.17 -17.59
N ASP A 4 -3.83 -7.74 -18.09
CA ASP A 4 -5.11 -7.70 -17.39
C ASP A 4 -5.04 -8.52 -16.11
N ASN A 5 -4.37 -9.66 -16.14
CA ASN A 5 -4.17 -10.48 -14.96
C ASN A 5 -3.32 -9.78 -13.91
N TYR A 6 -2.28 -9.04 -14.33
CA TYR A 6 -1.48 -8.25 -13.40
C TYR A 6 -2.25 -7.10 -12.78
N LYS A 7 -3.21 -6.51 -13.49
CA LYS A 7 -4.07 -5.48 -12.91
C LYS A 7 -4.92 -6.05 -11.78
N ILE A 8 -5.53 -7.20 -12.00
CA ILE A 8 -6.31 -7.90 -10.97
C ILE A 8 -5.40 -8.31 -9.81
N TYR A 9 -4.26 -8.87 -10.12
CA TYR A 9 -3.28 -9.31 -9.14
C TYR A 9 -2.80 -8.16 -8.26
N THR A 10 -2.51 -7.00 -8.86
CA THR A 10 -2.10 -5.81 -8.14
C THR A 10 -3.18 -5.33 -7.18
N LYS A 11 -4.44 -5.32 -7.63
CA LYS A 11 -5.55 -4.95 -6.78
C LYS A 11 -5.69 -5.90 -5.58
N ASP A 12 -5.54 -7.19 -5.84
CA ASP A 12 -5.66 -8.19 -4.78
C ASP A 12 -4.59 -8.01 -3.71
N VAL A 13 -3.32 -7.81 -4.10
CA VAL A 13 -2.26 -7.63 -3.10
C VAL A 13 -2.41 -6.32 -2.34
N LEU A 14 -2.84 -5.24 -2.98
CA LEU A 14 -3.10 -3.98 -2.30
C LEU A 14 -4.25 -4.11 -1.30
N ASN A 15 -5.29 -4.85 -1.64
CA ASN A 15 -6.37 -5.14 -0.70
C ASN A 15 -5.89 -5.96 0.50
N LEU A 16 -5.01 -6.93 0.30
CA LEU A 16 -4.46 -7.71 1.40
C LEU A 16 -3.62 -6.86 2.35
N ILE A 17 -2.92 -5.88 1.82
CA ILE A 17 -2.07 -5.00 2.63
C ILE A 17 -2.89 -3.94 3.36
N PHE A 18 -3.76 -3.22 2.63
CA PHE A 18 -4.40 -2.02 3.14
C PHE A 18 -5.82 -2.22 3.64
N SER A 19 -6.56 -3.18 3.07
CA SER A 19 -7.96 -3.38 3.37
C SER A 19 -8.19 -4.59 4.27
N ASN A 20 -7.94 -5.78 3.77
CA ASN A 20 -8.19 -7.01 4.51
C ASN A 20 -7.14 -7.26 5.59
N GLN A 21 -5.94 -6.80 5.37
CA GLN A 21 -4.82 -6.96 6.31
C GLN A 21 -4.64 -8.42 6.74
N ASP A 22 -4.71 -9.30 5.77
CA ASP A 22 -4.63 -10.75 5.99
C ASP A 22 -3.21 -11.22 5.70
N ILE A 23 -2.44 -11.40 6.77
CA ILE A 23 -1.03 -11.78 6.68
C ILE A 23 -0.87 -13.14 6.02
N ASP A 24 -1.68 -14.12 6.41
CA ASP A 24 -1.52 -15.48 5.92
C ASP A 24 -1.75 -15.57 4.41
N GLN A 25 -2.68 -14.78 3.89
CA GLN A 25 -2.92 -14.71 2.46
C GLN A 25 -1.88 -13.85 1.74
N LEU A 26 -1.28 -12.87 2.42
CA LEU A 26 -0.29 -11.99 1.82
C LEU A 26 1.09 -12.65 1.68
N ILE A 27 1.49 -13.48 2.65
CA ILE A 27 2.84 -14.06 2.69
C ILE A 27 3.27 -14.70 1.37
N PRO A 28 2.43 -15.48 0.66
CA PRO A 28 2.85 -16.07 -0.61
C PRO A 28 3.19 -15.05 -1.70
N TYR A 29 2.67 -13.83 -1.59
CA TYR A 29 2.94 -12.76 -2.55
C TYR A 29 4.18 -11.94 -2.23
N LEU A 30 4.81 -12.13 -1.08
CA LEU A 30 5.98 -11.36 -0.67
C LEU A 30 7.26 -12.12 -0.97
N SER A 31 8.16 -11.48 -1.72
CA SER A 31 9.53 -11.97 -1.86
C SER A 31 10.23 -11.88 -0.51
N LYS A 32 11.11 -12.82 -0.22
CA LYS A 32 11.93 -12.74 1.00
C LYS A 32 12.85 -11.51 1.01
N ASN A 33 13.12 -10.96 -0.15
CA ASN A 33 13.96 -9.76 -0.30
C ASN A 33 13.13 -8.49 -0.47
N VAL A 34 11.84 -8.54 -0.21
CA VAL A 34 10.93 -7.43 -0.42
C VAL A 34 11.35 -6.19 0.36
N LYS A 35 11.17 -5.04 -0.28
CA LYS A 35 11.32 -3.73 0.36
C LYS A 35 10.07 -2.91 0.11
N ALA A 36 9.58 -2.24 1.14
CA ALA A 36 8.45 -1.33 1.03
C ALA A 36 8.86 0.04 1.51
N MET A 37 8.52 1.06 0.74
CA MET A 37 8.80 2.46 1.06
C MET A 37 7.47 3.22 1.06
N GLY A 38 7.32 4.12 2.02
CA GLY A 38 6.10 4.91 2.16
C GLY A 38 4.94 4.13 2.77
N LEU A 39 5.17 2.92 3.23
CA LEU A 39 4.15 2.07 3.84
C LEU A 39 4.15 2.29 5.35
N TYR A 40 3.22 3.08 5.85
CA TYR A 40 3.03 3.39 7.27
C TYR A 40 4.17 4.17 7.94
N THR A 41 5.35 4.29 7.34
CA THR A 41 6.55 4.85 7.97
C THR A 41 7.48 5.44 6.91
N GLU A 42 8.42 6.29 7.34
CA GLU A 42 9.48 6.81 6.48
C GLU A 42 10.56 5.78 6.20
N ASP A 43 10.65 4.76 7.04
CA ASP A 43 11.69 3.76 6.94
C ASP A 43 11.41 2.81 5.77
N VAL A 44 12.48 2.21 5.27
CA VAL A 44 12.37 1.10 4.32
C VAL A 44 12.05 -0.16 5.13
N LEU A 45 10.88 -0.74 4.88
CA LEU A 45 10.45 -1.95 5.57
C LEU A 45 10.87 -3.18 4.79
N LYS A 46 11.40 -4.16 5.48
CA LYS A 46 11.75 -5.47 4.92
C LYS A 46 10.66 -6.48 5.27
N TYR A 47 10.86 -7.72 4.87
CA TYR A 47 9.87 -8.79 4.98
C TYR A 47 9.17 -8.86 6.35
N ASN A 48 9.97 -9.00 7.42
CA ASN A 48 9.40 -9.13 8.77
C ASN A 48 8.77 -7.83 9.25
N ASP A 49 9.33 -6.69 8.85
CA ASP A 49 8.79 -5.38 9.23
C ASP A 49 7.40 -5.17 8.65
N ILE A 50 7.20 -5.55 7.39
CA ILE A 50 5.91 -5.44 6.71
C ILE A 50 4.87 -6.27 7.44
N ILE A 51 5.20 -7.51 7.76
CA ILE A 51 4.31 -8.41 8.47
C ILE A 51 3.93 -7.84 9.84
N ASN A 52 4.91 -7.35 10.58
CA ASN A 52 4.65 -6.79 11.91
C ASN A 52 3.79 -5.53 11.86
N HIS A 53 4.02 -4.66 10.87
CA HIS A 53 3.21 -3.46 10.70
C HIS A 53 1.75 -3.80 10.38
N ILE A 54 1.53 -4.73 9.48
CA ILE A 54 0.16 -5.12 9.14
C ILE A 54 -0.56 -5.73 10.34
N LYS A 55 0.12 -6.56 11.11
CA LYS A 55 -0.46 -7.12 12.34
C LYS A 55 -0.85 -6.04 13.34
N THR A 56 -0.01 -5.03 13.49
CA THR A 56 -0.27 -3.92 14.39
C THR A 56 -1.50 -3.14 13.96
N TYR A 57 -1.65 -2.86 12.66
CA TYR A 57 -2.82 -2.16 12.14
C TYR A 57 -4.10 -2.95 12.30
N LYS A 58 -4.05 -4.24 12.02
CA LYS A 58 -5.21 -5.09 12.19
C LYS A 58 -5.71 -5.10 13.63
N SER A 59 -4.81 -5.05 14.61
CA SER A 59 -5.18 -5.06 16.02
C SER A 59 -5.88 -3.78 16.48
N ASN A 60 -5.83 -2.71 15.69
CA ASN A 60 -6.49 -1.44 16.01
C ASN A 60 -7.99 -1.44 15.70
N HIS A 61 -8.53 -2.49 15.10
CA HIS A 61 -9.96 -2.68 14.85
C HIS A 61 -10.62 -1.62 13.96
N PHE A 62 -9.86 -1.03 13.04
CA PHE A 62 -10.43 -0.12 12.04
C PHE A 62 -10.78 -0.87 10.77
N THR A 63 -11.84 -0.41 10.10
CA THR A 63 -12.29 -0.97 8.84
C THR A 63 -11.81 -0.11 7.68
N PHE A 64 -10.95 -0.68 6.85
CA PHE A 64 -10.41 -0.02 5.68
C PHE A 64 -10.93 -0.67 4.41
N TYR A 65 -11.14 0.14 3.37
CA TYR A 65 -11.45 -0.38 2.03
C TYR A 65 -10.87 0.52 0.96
N ILE A 66 -10.56 -0.08 -0.18
CA ILE A 66 -9.98 0.60 -1.33
C ILE A 66 -11.09 0.87 -2.35
N ASP A 67 -11.10 2.07 -2.93
CA ASP A 67 -11.92 2.36 -4.10
C ASP A 67 -11.14 3.18 -5.13
N GLN A 68 -11.74 3.40 -6.29
CA GLN A 68 -11.16 4.16 -7.40
C GLN A 68 -9.74 3.71 -7.73
N PHE A 69 -9.55 2.41 -7.77
CA PHE A 69 -8.28 1.79 -8.11
C PHE A 69 -7.98 1.94 -9.59
N THR A 70 -6.77 2.37 -9.91
CA THR A 70 -6.24 2.38 -11.28
C THR A 70 -4.94 1.60 -11.32
N CYS A 71 -4.63 1.01 -12.46
CA CYS A 71 -3.40 0.25 -12.63
C CYS A 71 -2.94 0.30 -14.08
N THR A 72 -1.68 0.63 -14.26
CA THR A 72 -1.01 0.56 -15.55
C THR A 72 0.19 -0.36 -15.41
N VAL A 73 0.33 -1.31 -16.33
CA VAL A 73 1.54 -2.13 -16.43
C VAL A 73 2.54 -1.31 -17.26
N ILE A 74 3.60 -0.81 -16.60
CA ILE A 74 4.58 0.04 -17.27
C ILE A 74 5.77 -0.73 -17.82
N TYR A 75 5.96 -1.97 -17.37
CA TYR A 75 7.00 -2.86 -17.89
C TYR A 75 6.63 -4.30 -17.58
N GLN A 76 6.92 -5.19 -18.52
CA GLN A 76 6.71 -6.62 -18.30
C GLN A 76 7.66 -7.43 -19.17
N ASN A 77 8.29 -8.43 -18.55
CA ASN A 77 9.02 -9.49 -19.24
C ASN A 77 8.68 -10.83 -18.58
N ASN A 78 9.45 -11.88 -18.88
CA ASN A 78 9.15 -13.22 -18.37
C ASN A 78 9.24 -13.34 -16.85
N SER A 79 10.03 -12.51 -16.19
CA SER A 79 10.24 -12.63 -14.74
C SER A 79 9.83 -11.38 -13.96
N VAL A 80 9.78 -10.22 -14.60
CA VAL A 80 9.52 -8.94 -13.91
C VAL A 80 8.29 -8.26 -14.50
N CYS A 81 7.45 -7.71 -13.61
CA CYS A 81 6.36 -6.84 -14.02
C CYS A 81 6.34 -5.64 -13.08
N ILE A 82 6.20 -4.45 -13.65
CA ILE A 82 6.08 -3.22 -12.87
C ILE A 82 4.71 -2.61 -13.15
N THR A 83 3.96 -2.38 -12.08
CA THR A 83 2.65 -1.73 -12.16
C THR A 83 2.68 -0.44 -11.35
N GLU A 84 1.89 0.52 -11.79
CA GLU A 84 1.70 1.77 -11.07
C GLU A 84 0.28 2.28 -11.20
N GLY A 85 -0.12 3.13 -10.29
CA GLY A 85 -1.45 3.71 -10.33
C GLY A 85 -1.80 4.46 -9.07
N VAL A 86 -3.09 4.56 -8.85
CA VAL A 86 -3.67 5.32 -7.76
C VAL A 86 -4.77 4.48 -7.12
N PHE A 87 -4.93 4.62 -5.82
CA PHE A 87 -6.12 4.13 -5.13
C PHE A 87 -6.48 5.08 -4.00
N TYR A 88 -7.73 5.01 -3.58
CA TYR A 88 -8.20 5.71 -2.39
C TYR A 88 -8.41 4.71 -1.28
N LEU A 89 -7.85 5.00 -0.11
CA LEU A 89 -8.06 4.22 1.10
C LEU A 89 -9.04 4.96 1.99
N ASN A 90 -10.13 4.27 2.32
CA ASN A 90 -11.19 4.80 3.16
C ASN A 90 -11.17 4.09 4.51
N MET A 91 -11.41 4.86 5.57
CA MET A 91 -11.61 4.31 6.92
C MET A 91 -13.03 4.64 7.34
N GLU A 92 -13.86 3.60 7.55
CA GLU A 92 -15.29 3.79 7.80
C GLU A 92 -15.58 4.53 9.10
N GLU A 93 -14.87 4.20 10.17
CA GLU A 93 -15.12 4.73 11.51
C GLU A 93 -15.01 6.24 11.60
N TYR A 94 -14.14 6.83 10.79
CA TYR A 94 -13.90 8.27 10.78
C TYR A 94 -14.32 8.94 9.48
N GLN A 95 -14.85 8.16 8.53
CA GLN A 95 -15.28 8.64 7.21
C GLN A 95 -14.19 9.46 6.50
N THR A 96 -12.96 9.00 6.63
CA THR A 96 -11.81 9.63 6.00
C THR A 96 -11.43 8.90 4.73
N ARG A 97 -10.82 9.65 3.81
CA ARG A 97 -10.42 9.13 2.52
C ARG A 97 -9.05 9.69 2.15
N THR A 98 -8.10 8.80 1.89
CA THR A 98 -6.72 9.17 1.60
C THR A 98 -6.34 8.64 0.23
N LYS A 99 -5.82 9.52 -0.62
CA LYS A 99 -5.34 9.15 -1.95
C LYS A 99 -3.89 8.68 -1.86
N TYR A 100 -3.63 7.52 -2.47
CA TYR A 100 -2.28 6.97 -2.56
C TYR A 100 -1.88 6.80 -4.01
N PHE A 101 -0.63 7.14 -4.31
CA PHE A 101 0.06 6.69 -5.50
C PHE A 101 0.89 5.47 -5.13
N TYR A 102 0.99 4.51 -6.05
CA TYR A 102 1.79 3.32 -5.80
C TYR A 102 2.58 2.90 -7.03
N THR A 103 3.70 2.23 -6.76
CA THR A 103 4.47 1.48 -7.76
C THR A 103 4.83 0.15 -7.14
N ILE A 104 4.60 -0.94 -7.86
CA ILE A 104 4.95 -2.28 -7.40
C ILE A 104 5.84 -2.94 -8.45
N VAL A 105 6.96 -3.49 -8.00
CA VAL A 105 7.80 -4.35 -8.82
C VAL A 105 7.56 -5.79 -8.38
N PHE A 106 7.00 -6.59 -9.29
CA PHE A 106 6.87 -8.03 -9.10
C PHE A 106 8.03 -8.74 -9.76
N LYS A 107 8.61 -9.71 -9.09
CA LYS A 107 9.60 -10.62 -9.64
C LYS A 107 9.15 -12.04 -9.38
N ASP A 108 9.04 -12.83 -10.43
CA ASP A 108 8.53 -14.20 -10.35
C ASP A 108 7.21 -14.27 -9.57
N HIS A 109 6.31 -13.33 -9.87
CA HIS A 109 4.96 -13.20 -9.28
C HIS A 109 4.95 -12.82 -7.80
N GLN A 110 6.07 -12.40 -7.22
CA GLN A 110 6.11 -11.92 -5.85
C GLN A 110 6.50 -10.44 -5.80
N ILE A 111 6.03 -9.75 -4.79
CA ILE A 111 6.37 -8.33 -4.58
C ILE A 111 7.82 -8.25 -4.16
N GLU A 112 8.64 -7.61 -4.99
CA GLU A 112 10.04 -7.31 -4.71
C GLU A 112 10.22 -5.91 -4.16
N LEU A 113 9.40 -4.98 -4.64
CA LEU A 113 9.41 -3.59 -4.20
C LEU A 113 7.98 -3.06 -4.20
N LEU A 114 7.61 -2.41 -3.11
CA LEU A 114 6.38 -1.64 -3.01
C LEU A 114 6.73 -0.21 -2.61
N HIS A 115 6.32 0.74 -3.41
CA HIS A 115 6.47 2.15 -3.08
C HIS A 115 5.10 2.81 -3.09
N THR A 116 4.76 3.48 -2.00
CA THR A 116 3.52 4.26 -1.91
C THR A 116 3.83 5.68 -1.45
N SER A 117 3.00 6.61 -1.89
CA SER A 117 3.06 7.99 -1.43
C SER A 117 1.66 8.55 -1.33
N ILE A 118 1.45 9.45 -0.38
CA ILE A 118 0.16 10.09 -0.18
C ILE A 118 0.04 11.25 -1.17
N GLY A 119 -1.09 11.24 -1.89
CA GLY A 119 -1.38 12.26 -2.90
C GLY A 119 -2.46 13.26 -2.49
N ASN A 120 -2.93 13.18 -1.25
CA ASN A 120 -3.96 14.10 -0.76
C ASN A 120 -3.41 15.51 -0.56
N THR A 121 -4.31 16.50 -0.60
CA THR A 121 -3.96 17.86 -0.24
C THR A 121 -3.73 17.96 1.26
N PRO A 122 -3.01 18.98 1.74
CA PRO A 122 -2.86 19.19 3.18
C PRO A 122 -4.19 19.30 3.93
N LYS A 123 -5.23 19.83 3.28
CA LYS A 123 -6.56 19.89 3.87
C LYS A 123 -7.11 18.50 4.15
N ASP A 124 -7.04 17.61 3.17
CA ASP A 124 -7.54 16.25 3.33
C ASP A 124 -6.78 15.51 4.42
N LEU A 125 -5.49 15.73 4.51
CA LEU A 125 -4.65 15.14 5.55
C LEU A 125 -5.05 15.63 6.94
N LYS A 126 -5.43 16.89 7.06
CA LYS A 126 -5.90 17.45 8.34
C LYS A 126 -7.24 16.87 8.75
N GLU A 127 -8.08 16.54 7.80
CA GLU A 127 -9.38 15.92 8.06
C GLU A 127 -9.26 14.44 8.45
N ALA A 128 -8.10 13.84 8.24
CA ALA A 128 -7.83 12.45 8.59
C ALA A 128 -6.69 12.33 9.62
N PRO A 129 -6.71 13.07 10.73
CA PRO A 129 -5.56 13.12 11.63
C PRO A 129 -5.24 11.78 12.26
N PHE A 130 -6.24 10.96 12.47
CA PHE A 130 -6.04 9.66 13.09
C PHE A 130 -5.24 8.71 12.18
N ILE A 131 -5.59 8.68 10.90
CA ILE A 131 -4.83 7.87 9.94
C ILE A 131 -3.39 8.34 9.90
N LEU A 132 -3.19 9.65 9.85
CA LEU A 132 -1.86 10.24 9.79
C LEU A 132 -1.04 9.89 11.02
N ALA A 133 -1.63 10.01 12.19
CA ALA A 133 -0.94 9.70 13.44
C ALA A 133 -0.55 8.23 13.53
N SER A 134 -1.40 7.33 13.04
CA SER A 134 -1.12 5.90 13.13
C SER A 134 -0.20 5.41 12.03
N CYS A 135 -0.20 6.06 10.87
CA CYS A 135 0.56 5.58 9.72
C CYS A 135 1.92 6.21 9.62
N SER A 136 2.05 7.48 9.96
CA SER A 136 3.25 8.15 9.58
C SER A 136 3.59 9.33 10.42
N PHE A 137 3.04 9.32 11.52
CA PHE A 137 3.72 10.01 12.46
C PHE A 137 4.52 11.22 12.04
N LYS A 138 5.22 11.28 10.99
CA LYS A 138 6.03 12.40 10.50
C LYS A 138 5.52 13.01 9.20
N LEU A 139 4.24 12.90 8.96
CA LEU A 139 3.64 13.41 7.74
C LEU A 139 3.77 14.92 7.62
N ASP A 140 3.72 15.65 8.73
CA ASP A 140 3.89 17.11 8.73
C ASP A 140 5.24 17.53 8.19
N GLU A 141 6.30 16.77 8.47
CA GLU A 141 7.62 17.03 7.91
C GLU A 141 7.64 16.82 6.39
N GLN A 142 6.96 15.79 5.91
CA GLN A 142 6.85 15.52 4.49
C GLN A 142 6.06 16.58 3.75
N LEU A 143 5.02 17.12 4.39
CA LEU A 143 4.17 18.13 3.78
C LEU A 143 4.78 19.54 3.81
N SER A 144 5.70 19.80 4.71
CA SER A 144 6.33 21.11 4.84
C SER A 144 7.49 21.31 3.85
N ILE A 145 7.82 20.29 3.11
CA ILE A 145 8.81 20.35 2.04
C ILE A 145 8.15 20.82 0.73
#